data_998d4270fc3df56153f3f24e9f08f74a
#
_entry.id   998d4270fc3df56153f3f24e9f08f74a
#
_cell.length_a   1.000
_cell.length_b   1.000
_cell.length_c   1.000
_cell.angle_alpha   90.00
_cell.angle_beta   90.00
_cell.angle_gamma   90.00
#
_symmetry.space_group_name_H-M   'P 1'
#
loop_
_entity.id
_entity.type
_entity.pdbx_description
1 polymer ?
#
loop_
_entity_poly.entity_id
_entity_poly.type
_entity_poly.pdbx_seq_one_letter_code
_entity_poly.pdbx_strand_id
1 'polypeptide(L)'
;MKKITGILLSVLSVCVLGACSGNANGPAPTSQAVETEAETSQGETSEEKETDKEQEESRETTRAGAENGQEESAGERTGENGEAKVLVAYFSCTNTTRPLAEYAADALGADIYEIVPETPYTEEDLNYSNSDCRANEEQNNPDSRPEISGSVEGMEEYEIVFLGYPIWWGQAPKIICTFMESYDFSGKTIIPFCTSGSSGIGSSASNLHDLCSDTATWLDGARLEGSTTREEMVEWINGLGLDITAE
;
A
#
# COMPACT_ATOMS: atom_id res chain seq x y z
N MET A 1 34.79 -50.40 20.72
CA MET A 1 34.46 -51.57 19.91
C MET A 1 33.01 -51.93 20.14
N LYS A 2 32.13 -51.66 19.13
CA LYS A 2 30.95 -52.42 18.75
C LYS A 2 30.34 -51.68 17.57
N LYS A 3 30.54 -52.24 16.43
CA LYS A 3 29.93 -51.94 15.14
C LYS A 3 28.51 -52.53 15.14
N ILE A 4 27.50 -51.81 14.66
CA ILE A 4 26.27 -52.43 14.16
C ILE A 4 25.87 -51.68 12.89
N THR A 5 25.98 -52.37 11.88
CA THR A 5 25.65 -52.58 10.52
C THR A 5 24.15 -52.28 10.19
N GLY A 6 23.93 -51.56 9.15
CA GLY A 6 22.99 -51.43 8.10
C GLY A 6 21.59 -52.05 8.20
N ILE A 7 20.68 -51.36 7.50
CA ILE A 7 19.74 -52.01 6.58
C ILE A 7 19.19 -50.93 5.65
N LEU A 8 19.55 -51.08 4.41
CA LEU A 8 18.98 -50.38 3.24
C LEU A 8 17.64 -51.08 2.95
N LEU A 9 16.54 -50.36 2.89
CA LEU A 9 15.31 -50.89 2.31
C LEU A 9 14.88 -50.05 1.12
N SER A 10 15.18 -50.58 -0.04
CA SER A 10 14.73 -50.11 -1.35
C SER A 10 13.29 -50.58 -1.56
N VAL A 11 12.35 -49.66 -1.80
CA VAL A 11 11.02 -50.01 -2.32
C VAL A 11 10.86 -49.39 -3.70
N LEU A 12 10.94 -50.28 -4.65
CA LEU A 12 10.58 -50.11 -6.06
C LEU A 12 9.04 -50.05 -6.13
N SER A 13 8.44 -49.03 -6.69
CA SER A 13 7.02 -49.06 -7.05
C SER A 13 6.85 -48.78 -8.54
N VAL A 14 6.13 -49.74 -9.14
CA VAL A 14 5.94 -50.00 -10.54
C VAL A 14 4.94 -49.04 -11.17
N CYS A 15 5.28 -48.51 -12.34
CA CYS A 15 4.38 -47.81 -13.26
C CYS A 15 3.35 -48.78 -13.85
N VAL A 16 2.09 -48.37 -13.83
CA VAL A 16 1.06 -48.97 -14.70
C VAL A 16 0.54 -47.87 -15.63
N LEU A 17 0.91 -48.06 -16.90
CA LEU A 17 0.35 -47.37 -18.05
C LEU A 17 -0.99 -47.98 -18.38
N GLY A 18 -2.05 -47.23 -18.41
CA GLY A 18 -3.35 -47.58 -18.97
C GLY A 18 -3.71 -46.61 -20.10
N ALA A 19 -3.46 -47.06 -21.31
CA ALA A 19 -3.98 -46.42 -22.51
C ALA A 19 -5.38 -46.97 -22.79
N CYS A 20 -6.37 -46.15 -23.06
CA CYS A 20 -7.56 -46.50 -23.81
C CYS A 20 -7.90 -45.41 -24.81
N SER A 21 -7.81 -45.82 -26.05
CA SER A 21 -8.21 -45.19 -27.30
C SER A 21 -9.73 -45.34 -27.51
N GLY A 22 -10.37 -44.35 -28.17
CA GLY A 22 -11.75 -44.45 -28.66
C GLY A 22 -12.22 -43.08 -29.16
N ASN A 23 -12.05 -42.83 -30.29
CA ASN A 23 -12.59 -42.63 -31.61
C ASN A 23 -14.06 -42.16 -31.71
N ALA A 24 -14.22 -41.10 -32.48
CA ALA A 24 -15.12 -40.80 -33.60
C ALA A 24 -16.24 -39.77 -33.46
N ASN A 25 -16.06 -38.78 -34.28
CA ASN A 25 -16.98 -38.16 -35.28
C ASN A 25 -18.23 -37.36 -34.88
N GLY A 26 -18.12 -36.10 -35.27
CA GLY A 26 -18.95 -35.34 -36.17
C GLY A 26 -20.07 -34.49 -35.55
N PRO A 27 -20.66 -33.56 -36.27
CA PRO A 27 -20.05 -32.52 -37.08
C PRO A 27 -20.44 -31.08 -36.60
N ALA A 28 -19.76 -30.08 -37.10
CA ALA A 28 -20.08 -28.67 -36.94
C ALA A 28 -21.40 -28.31 -37.68
N PRO A 29 -22.07 -27.25 -37.25
CA PRO A 29 -22.87 -26.45 -38.16
C PRO A 29 -22.31 -25.04 -38.36
N THR A 30 -22.10 -24.84 -39.58
CA THR A 30 -22.03 -23.73 -40.51
C THR A 30 -22.65 -22.42 -40.04
N SER A 31 -21.87 -21.38 -40.26
CA SER A 31 -22.12 -19.99 -40.59
C SER A 31 -23.52 -19.67 -41.13
N GLN A 32 -24.13 -18.63 -40.62
CA GLN A 32 -24.91 -17.71 -41.46
C GLN A 32 -24.79 -16.27 -40.91
N ALA A 33 -24.17 -15.43 -41.74
CA ALA A 33 -24.23 -13.97 -41.71
C ALA A 33 -25.62 -13.52 -42.18
N VAL A 34 -26.14 -12.50 -41.54
CA VAL A 34 -27.17 -11.62 -42.13
C VAL A 34 -26.72 -10.18 -41.88
N GLU A 35 -26.31 -9.57 -42.95
CA GLU A 35 -26.25 -8.11 -43.13
C GLU A 35 -27.69 -7.58 -43.32
N THR A 36 -27.93 -6.35 -42.83
CA THR A 36 -28.79 -5.33 -43.45
C THR A 36 -28.89 -4.18 -42.43
N GLU A 37 -28.42 -3.12 -42.74
CA GLU A 37 -28.60 -1.89 -43.49
C GLU A 37 -28.83 -0.68 -42.57
N ALA A 38 -28.18 0.37 -42.98
CA ALA A 38 -28.15 1.72 -42.46
C ALA A 38 -29.50 2.45 -42.65
N GLU A 39 -29.80 3.35 -41.72
CA GLU A 39 -30.49 4.59 -42.08
C GLU A 39 -29.98 5.79 -41.29
N THR A 40 -29.57 6.75 -42.07
CA THR A 40 -29.15 8.11 -41.79
C THR A 40 -30.36 8.98 -41.48
N SER A 41 -30.26 9.85 -40.48
CA SER A 41 -31.02 11.09 -40.48
C SER A 41 -30.24 12.22 -39.84
N GLN A 42 -30.01 13.21 -40.68
CA GLN A 42 -29.44 14.55 -40.44
C GLN A 42 -30.50 15.49 -39.84
N GLY A 43 -30.02 16.58 -39.30
CA GLY A 43 -30.76 17.82 -39.08
C GLY A 43 -30.34 18.51 -37.80
N GLU A 44 -29.45 19.40 -37.88
CA GLU A 44 -29.41 20.87 -38.12
C GLU A 44 -29.60 21.70 -36.83
N THR A 45 -28.53 22.39 -36.49
CA THR A 45 -28.23 23.85 -36.48
C THR A 45 -29.16 24.78 -35.68
N SER A 46 -28.59 25.58 -34.86
CA SER A 46 -28.59 27.05 -34.71
C SER A 46 -28.00 27.45 -33.36
N GLU A 47 -26.86 28.08 -33.37
CA GLU A 47 -26.53 29.52 -33.46
C GLU A 47 -26.90 30.35 -32.23
N GLU A 48 -25.81 30.80 -31.66
CA GLU A 48 -25.43 32.17 -31.29
C GLU A 48 -26.29 32.98 -30.30
N LYS A 49 -25.64 33.49 -29.29
CA LYS A 49 -25.33 34.92 -29.19
C LYS A 49 -24.55 35.31 -27.93
N GLU A 50 -23.45 36.00 -28.22
CA GLU A 50 -22.65 36.87 -27.37
C GLU A 50 -23.48 37.99 -26.69
N THR A 51 -22.94 38.48 -25.58
CA THR A 51 -22.63 39.89 -25.22
C THR A 51 -22.13 39.92 -23.79
N ASP A 52 -20.92 40.25 -23.52
CA ASP A 52 -20.10 41.48 -23.58
C ASP A 52 -20.41 42.49 -22.45
N LYS A 53 -19.33 42.99 -21.92
CA LYS A 53 -19.02 44.25 -21.22
C LYS A 53 -19.15 44.28 -19.69
N GLU A 54 -18.00 44.45 -19.16
CA GLU A 54 -17.15 45.63 -18.85
C GLU A 54 -17.46 46.30 -17.53
N GLN A 55 -16.37 46.46 -16.83
CA GLN A 55 -15.73 47.67 -16.28
C GLN A 55 -16.23 48.07 -14.87
N GLU A 56 -15.51 48.54 -13.98
CA GLU A 56 -14.19 49.20 -13.81
C GLU A 56 -14.08 49.56 -12.31
N GLU A 57 -12.85 49.49 -11.83
CA GLU A 57 -12.08 50.56 -11.17
C GLU A 57 -12.65 51.18 -9.89
N SER A 58 -11.96 51.29 -8.83
CA SER A 58 -10.83 52.22 -8.54
C SER A 58 -10.45 52.22 -7.09
N ARG A 59 -9.12 52.26 -6.89
CA ARG A 59 -8.30 53.16 -6.08
C ARG A 59 -8.46 53.20 -4.55
N GLU A 60 -7.34 52.87 -4.01
CA GLU A 60 -6.22 53.72 -3.50
C GLU A 60 -6.52 54.41 -2.16
N THR A 61 -5.74 54.30 -1.21
CA THR A 61 -4.44 54.85 -0.74
C THR A 61 -4.39 54.67 0.77
N THR A 62 -3.38 54.52 1.46
CA THR A 62 -1.99 54.89 1.62
C THR A 62 -1.51 54.55 3.04
N ARG A 63 -0.25 54.07 3.11
CA ARG A 63 0.83 54.53 4.00
C ARG A 63 0.71 54.27 5.50
N ALA A 64 1.59 53.70 6.11
CA ALA A 64 3.05 53.70 6.26
C ALA A 64 3.35 53.35 7.73
N GLY A 65 4.42 52.67 7.96
CA GLY A 65 5.10 52.75 9.25
C GLY A 65 5.80 51.47 9.69
N ALA A 66 7.06 51.41 9.29
CA ALA A 66 8.26 51.08 10.06
C ALA A 66 8.42 49.67 10.66
N GLU A 67 9.34 48.93 10.04
CA GLU A 67 10.53 48.30 10.63
C GLU A 67 10.40 47.77 12.07
N ASN A 68 10.49 46.45 12.18
CA ASN A 68 11.57 45.88 12.97
C ASN A 68 11.91 44.48 12.48
N GLY A 69 13.11 44.28 12.00
CA GLY A 69 13.66 42.98 11.66
C GLY A 69 13.87 42.19 12.94
N GLN A 70 13.48 40.94 12.83
CA GLN A 70 14.05 39.85 13.63
C GLN A 70 14.10 38.64 12.73
N GLU A 71 15.32 38.40 12.25
CA GLU A 71 15.74 37.08 11.81
C GLU A 71 15.56 36.14 13.00
N GLU A 72 14.53 35.31 12.99
CA GLU A 72 14.51 34.11 13.82
C GLU A 72 15.01 32.96 12.99
N SER A 73 16.27 32.70 13.22
CA SER A 73 16.96 31.41 13.29
C SER A 73 16.07 30.21 13.05
N ALA A 74 16.38 29.48 11.99
CA ALA A 74 16.05 28.06 11.87
C ALA A 74 16.46 27.36 13.17
N GLY A 75 15.49 27.12 14.03
CA GLY A 75 15.65 26.35 15.24
C GLY A 75 15.83 24.87 14.83
N GLU A 76 17.04 24.43 15.04
CA GLU A 76 17.47 23.06 15.16
C GLU A 76 16.51 22.33 16.13
N ARG A 77 15.61 21.52 15.60
CA ARG A 77 14.71 20.67 16.40
C ARG A 77 15.37 19.30 16.56
N THR A 78 16.40 19.26 17.37
CA THR A 78 16.88 18.02 17.93
C THR A 78 15.97 17.66 19.10
N GLY A 79 15.37 16.47 19.04
CA GLY A 79 14.77 15.86 20.23
C GLY A 79 15.77 15.81 21.38
N GLU A 80 15.29 15.93 22.59
CA GLU A 80 16.14 16.14 23.81
C GLU A 80 17.17 15.03 24.08
N ASN A 81 17.29 13.97 23.23
CA ASN A 81 18.29 12.90 23.35
C ASN A 81 19.01 12.50 22.05
N GLY A 82 18.78 13.17 20.92
CA GLY A 82 19.48 12.83 19.66
C GLY A 82 19.06 11.49 19.05
N GLU A 83 17.96 10.90 19.48
CA GLU A 83 17.36 9.71 18.87
C GLU A 83 16.28 10.12 17.87
N ALA A 84 16.30 9.48 16.69
CA ALA A 84 15.30 9.73 15.63
C ALA A 84 13.89 9.39 16.13
N LYS A 85 12.92 10.29 15.93
CA LYS A 85 11.53 10.01 16.29
C LYS A 85 10.93 9.02 15.27
N VAL A 86 10.40 7.93 15.78
CA VAL A 86 9.89 6.82 14.98
C VAL A 86 8.37 6.72 15.09
N LEU A 87 7.70 6.50 13.95
CA LEU A 87 6.30 6.14 13.86
C LEU A 87 6.16 4.72 13.31
N VAL A 88 5.31 3.91 13.90
CA VAL A 88 4.82 2.66 13.32
C VAL A 88 3.39 2.85 12.85
N ALA A 89 3.20 3.07 11.54
CA ALA A 89 1.89 3.16 10.92
C ALA A 89 1.50 1.81 10.30
N TYR A 90 0.27 1.35 10.51
CA TYR A 90 -0.15 0.07 9.95
C TYR A 90 -1.63 -0.01 9.62
N PHE A 91 -1.97 -0.90 8.68
CA PHE A 91 -3.33 -1.30 8.35
C PHE A 91 -3.51 -2.80 8.59
N SER A 92 -4.62 -3.18 9.24
CA SER A 92 -4.92 -4.59 9.53
C SER A 92 -6.42 -4.84 9.66
N CYS A 93 -7.03 -5.56 8.70
CA CYS A 93 -8.45 -5.96 8.78
C CYS A 93 -8.68 -7.25 9.56
N THR A 94 -7.72 -8.18 9.53
CA THR A 94 -7.87 -9.54 10.09
C THR A 94 -6.96 -9.79 11.29
N ASN A 95 -6.45 -8.74 11.91
CA ASN A 95 -5.54 -8.78 13.04
C ASN A 95 -4.22 -9.56 12.80
N THR A 96 -3.81 -9.75 11.55
CA THR A 96 -2.53 -10.44 11.24
C THR A 96 -1.35 -9.48 11.28
N THR A 97 -1.51 -8.26 10.75
CA THR A 97 -0.45 -7.24 10.73
C THR A 97 -0.32 -6.51 12.06
N ARG A 98 -1.45 -6.31 12.78
CA ARG A 98 -1.50 -5.57 14.06
C ARG A 98 -0.46 -6.05 15.09
N PRO A 99 -0.37 -7.35 15.45
CA PRO A 99 0.60 -7.78 16.48
C PRO A 99 2.04 -7.45 16.12
N LEU A 100 2.38 -7.52 14.82
CA LEU A 100 3.72 -7.22 14.34
C LEU A 100 4.03 -5.72 14.47
N ALA A 101 3.06 -4.88 14.17
CA ALA A 101 3.18 -3.43 14.38
C ALA A 101 3.32 -3.06 15.86
N GLU A 102 2.55 -3.72 16.73
CA GLU A 102 2.65 -3.55 18.18
C GLU A 102 4.01 -4.00 18.71
N TYR A 103 4.58 -5.12 18.21
CA TYR A 103 5.93 -5.56 18.58
C TYR A 103 7.00 -4.57 18.12
N ALA A 104 6.88 -4.04 16.91
CA ALA A 104 7.81 -3.03 16.41
C ALA A 104 7.77 -1.75 17.23
N ALA A 105 6.55 -1.25 17.53
CA ALA A 105 6.37 -0.04 18.33
C ALA A 105 6.89 -0.21 19.77
N ASP A 106 6.58 -1.36 20.40
CA ASP A 106 7.05 -1.68 21.76
C ASP A 106 8.58 -1.80 21.81
N ALA A 107 9.17 -2.50 20.84
CA ALA A 107 10.61 -2.70 20.78
C ALA A 107 11.41 -1.42 20.54
N LEU A 108 10.82 -0.45 19.85
CA LEU A 108 11.44 0.84 19.51
C LEU A 108 11.06 1.96 20.48
N GLY A 109 10.11 1.73 21.41
CA GLY A 109 9.51 2.82 22.18
C GLY A 109 8.85 3.87 21.28
N ALA A 110 8.34 3.46 20.11
CA ALA A 110 7.84 4.31 19.06
C ALA A 110 6.35 4.62 19.21
N ASP A 111 5.92 5.74 18.63
CA ASP A 111 4.49 6.02 18.46
C ASP A 111 3.86 5.04 17.46
N ILE A 112 2.62 4.63 17.72
CA ILE A 112 1.89 3.69 16.87
C ILE A 112 0.61 4.32 16.34
N TYR A 113 0.33 4.13 15.04
CA TYR A 113 -0.89 4.61 14.40
C TYR A 113 -1.55 3.51 13.56
N GLU A 114 -2.79 3.18 13.88
CA GLU A 114 -3.59 2.30 13.06
C GLU A 114 -4.29 3.11 11.96
N ILE A 115 -4.07 2.74 10.71
CA ILE A 115 -4.77 3.28 9.55
C ILE A 115 -6.15 2.63 9.53
N VAL A 116 -7.16 3.35 9.98
CA VAL A 116 -8.54 2.85 10.12
C VAL A 116 -9.37 3.37 8.95
N PRO A 117 -10.01 2.50 8.14
CA PRO A 117 -10.91 2.96 7.09
C PRO A 117 -12.15 3.61 7.68
N GLU A 118 -12.61 4.74 7.13
CA GLU A 118 -13.85 5.42 7.54
C GLU A 118 -15.05 4.47 7.43
N THR A 119 -15.08 3.65 6.39
CA THR A 119 -16.04 2.55 6.25
C THR A 119 -15.31 1.24 6.47
N PRO A 120 -15.52 0.55 7.62
CA PRO A 120 -14.87 -0.72 7.91
C PRO A 120 -15.13 -1.78 6.84
N TYR A 121 -14.15 -2.64 6.58
CA TYR A 121 -14.33 -3.80 5.71
C TYR A 121 -15.07 -4.91 6.46
N THR A 122 -16.08 -5.48 5.81
CA THR A 122 -16.79 -6.67 6.28
C THR A 122 -16.09 -7.94 5.78
N GLU A 123 -16.51 -9.12 6.27
CA GLU A 123 -16.03 -10.40 5.75
C GLU A 123 -16.36 -10.58 4.26
N GLU A 124 -17.52 -10.04 3.83
CA GLU A 124 -17.93 -10.08 2.42
C GLU A 124 -17.06 -9.20 1.54
N ASP A 125 -16.67 -8.01 2.04
CA ASP A 125 -15.75 -7.09 1.36
C ASP A 125 -14.35 -7.69 1.16
N LEU A 126 -13.96 -8.64 2.01
CA LEU A 126 -12.65 -9.31 1.99
C LEU A 126 -12.69 -10.70 1.37
N ASN A 127 -13.80 -11.10 0.75
CA ASN A 127 -13.96 -12.44 0.21
C ASN A 127 -13.18 -12.62 -1.11
N TYR A 128 -11.98 -13.15 -1.03
CA TYR A 128 -11.11 -13.43 -2.19
C TYR A 128 -11.72 -14.37 -3.25
N SER A 129 -12.77 -15.12 -2.92
CA SER A 129 -13.47 -15.97 -3.87
C SER A 129 -14.51 -15.22 -4.70
N ASN A 130 -14.82 -13.98 -4.32
CA ASN A 130 -15.74 -13.10 -5.02
C ASN A 130 -14.96 -11.98 -5.75
N SER A 131 -14.97 -12.03 -7.09
CA SER A 131 -14.31 -10.99 -7.91
C SER A 131 -14.95 -9.61 -7.80
N ASP A 132 -16.17 -9.55 -7.31
CA ASP A 132 -16.94 -8.30 -7.16
C ASP A 132 -16.95 -7.81 -5.70
N CYS A 133 -16.07 -8.35 -4.83
CA CYS A 133 -15.92 -7.84 -3.48
C CYS A 133 -15.22 -6.48 -3.47
N ARG A 134 -15.57 -5.63 -2.51
CA ARG A 134 -15.04 -4.26 -2.38
C ARG A 134 -13.51 -4.21 -2.45
N ALA A 135 -12.82 -5.08 -1.72
CA ALA A 135 -11.37 -5.09 -1.71
C ALA A 135 -10.77 -5.38 -3.09
N ASN A 136 -11.41 -6.27 -3.90
CA ASN A 136 -10.98 -6.54 -5.28
C ASN A 136 -11.30 -5.38 -6.22
N GLU A 137 -12.47 -4.78 -6.11
CA GLU A 137 -12.85 -3.61 -6.90
C GLU A 137 -11.88 -2.45 -6.66
N GLU A 138 -11.55 -2.18 -5.38
CA GLU A 138 -10.57 -1.16 -5.01
C GLU A 138 -9.19 -1.47 -5.59
N GLN A 139 -8.70 -2.71 -5.49
CA GLN A 139 -7.38 -3.10 -6.02
C GLN A 139 -7.28 -2.99 -7.54
N ASN A 140 -8.37 -3.24 -8.26
CA ASN A 140 -8.44 -3.12 -9.71
C ASN A 140 -8.63 -1.68 -10.20
N ASN A 141 -8.98 -0.76 -9.32
CA ASN A 141 -9.11 0.66 -9.65
C ASN A 141 -7.85 1.42 -9.21
N PRO A 142 -6.99 1.90 -10.14
CA PRO A 142 -5.77 2.61 -9.80
C PRO A 142 -6.03 3.92 -9.02
N ASP A 143 -7.21 4.52 -9.23
CA ASP A 143 -7.59 5.79 -8.62
C ASP A 143 -8.35 5.62 -7.29
N SER A 144 -8.56 4.38 -6.84
CA SER A 144 -9.25 4.14 -5.57
C SER A 144 -8.43 4.67 -4.40
N ARG A 145 -9.11 5.45 -3.55
CA ARG A 145 -8.57 6.04 -2.33
C ARG A 145 -9.60 5.91 -1.20
N PRO A 146 -9.67 4.74 -0.55
CA PRO A 146 -10.55 4.59 0.62
C PRO A 146 -10.24 5.63 1.69
N GLU A 147 -11.27 6.26 2.23
CA GLU A 147 -11.13 7.30 3.25
C GLU A 147 -10.62 6.72 4.57
N ILE A 148 -9.77 7.49 5.26
CA ILE A 148 -9.18 7.14 6.55
C ILE A 148 -9.87 7.91 7.66
N SER A 149 -10.26 7.22 8.71
CA SER A 149 -10.79 7.83 9.94
C SER A 149 -9.63 8.28 10.84
N GLY A 150 -9.63 9.54 11.21
CA GLY A 150 -8.55 10.12 12.01
C GLY A 150 -7.34 10.55 11.21
N SER A 151 -6.29 10.95 11.92
CA SER A 151 -5.04 11.44 11.32
C SER A 151 -3.86 11.27 12.29
N VAL A 152 -2.65 11.22 11.74
CA VAL A 152 -1.42 11.36 12.52
C VAL A 152 -1.19 12.83 12.81
N GLU A 153 -1.12 13.18 14.09
CA GLU A 153 -0.73 14.53 14.50
C GLU A 153 0.79 14.63 14.53
N GLY A 154 1.34 15.76 14.07
CA GLY A 154 2.77 16.00 14.11
C GLY A 154 3.60 15.07 13.20
N MET A 155 3.06 14.68 12.03
CA MET A 155 3.79 13.81 11.09
C MET A 155 5.17 14.38 10.74
N GLU A 156 5.32 15.70 10.74
CA GLU A 156 6.59 16.37 10.47
C GLU A 156 7.69 16.08 11.49
N GLU A 157 7.33 15.65 12.70
CA GLU A 157 8.29 15.35 13.78
C GLU A 157 8.97 13.99 13.61
N TYR A 158 8.38 13.06 12.82
CA TYR A 158 8.93 11.73 12.62
C TYR A 158 10.00 11.74 11.53
N GLU A 159 11.13 11.11 11.81
CA GLU A 159 12.23 10.91 10.87
C GLU A 159 12.14 9.54 10.19
N ILE A 160 11.61 8.56 10.92
CA ILE A 160 11.51 7.16 10.48
C ILE A 160 10.05 6.70 10.58
N VAL A 161 9.55 6.06 9.52
CA VAL A 161 8.20 5.50 9.47
C VAL A 161 8.26 4.03 9.08
N PHE A 162 7.90 3.15 10.01
CA PHE A 162 7.60 1.76 9.68
C PHE A 162 6.17 1.68 9.15
N LEU A 163 6.00 1.07 7.98
CA LEU A 163 4.71 1.00 7.30
C LEU A 163 4.27 -0.46 7.13
N GLY A 164 3.31 -0.90 7.96
CA GLY A 164 2.81 -2.28 8.00
C GLY A 164 1.50 -2.46 7.24
N TYR A 165 1.38 -3.49 6.38
CA TYR A 165 0.15 -3.78 5.65
C TYR A 165 0.04 -5.25 5.21
N PRO A 166 -1.18 -5.78 5.03
CA PRO A 166 -1.36 -7.08 4.38
C PRO A 166 -1.17 -6.96 2.86
N ILE A 167 -0.74 -8.03 2.20
CA ILE A 167 -0.74 -8.09 0.74
C ILE A 167 -2.13 -8.49 0.24
N TRP A 168 -2.74 -7.64 -0.58
CA TRP A 168 -3.98 -7.89 -1.31
C TRP A 168 -3.69 -7.95 -2.82
N TRP A 169 -3.97 -9.10 -3.45
CA TRP A 169 -3.70 -9.34 -4.89
C TRP A 169 -2.29 -8.89 -5.32
N GLY A 170 -1.28 -9.19 -4.49
CA GLY A 170 0.13 -8.88 -4.77
C GLY A 170 0.55 -7.43 -4.55
N GLN A 171 -0.32 -6.57 -4.02
CA GLN A 171 -0.09 -5.15 -3.79
C GLN A 171 -0.44 -4.73 -2.36
N ALA A 172 -0.03 -3.53 -1.98
CA ALA A 172 -0.54 -2.87 -0.79
C ALA A 172 -2.04 -2.53 -1.00
N PRO A 173 -2.89 -2.62 0.04
CA PRO A 173 -4.27 -2.15 -0.04
C PRO A 173 -4.35 -0.67 -0.41
N LYS A 174 -5.38 -0.28 -1.18
CA LYS A 174 -5.52 1.10 -1.67
C LYS A 174 -5.61 2.17 -0.57
N ILE A 175 -6.03 1.81 0.63
CA ILE A 175 -6.00 2.72 1.78
C ILE A 175 -4.57 3.14 2.16
N ILE A 176 -3.55 2.32 1.86
CA ILE A 176 -2.14 2.71 2.02
C ILE A 176 -1.77 3.81 1.03
N CYS A 177 -2.30 3.78 -0.21
CA CYS A 177 -2.12 4.89 -1.14
C CYS A 177 -2.71 6.19 -0.58
N THR A 178 -3.91 6.13 0.01
CA THR A 178 -4.51 7.28 0.69
C THR A 178 -3.62 7.82 1.80
N PHE A 179 -3.06 6.94 2.63
CA PHE A 179 -2.16 7.33 3.71
C PHE A 179 -0.89 8.02 3.18
N MET A 180 -0.26 7.45 2.15
CA MET A 180 0.96 8.02 1.55
C MET A 180 0.73 9.40 0.92
N GLU A 181 -0.45 9.64 0.36
CA GLU A 181 -0.82 10.93 -0.23
C GLU A 181 -1.32 11.96 0.78
N SER A 182 -1.62 11.53 2.03
CA SER A 182 -2.18 12.42 3.06
C SER A 182 -1.15 13.21 3.82
N TYR A 183 0.16 12.85 3.73
CA TYR A 183 1.22 13.46 4.52
C TYR A 183 2.46 13.78 3.68
N ASP A 184 3.26 14.71 4.17
CA ASP A 184 4.58 14.99 3.61
C ASP A 184 5.63 14.04 4.20
N PHE A 185 6.18 13.17 3.36
CA PHE A 185 7.24 12.24 3.70
C PHE A 185 8.64 12.73 3.28
N SER A 186 8.79 14.00 2.91
CA SER A 186 10.07 14.58 2.51
C SER A 186 11.14 14.38 3.57
N GLY A 187 12.27 13.80 3.16
CA GLY A 187 13.42 13.54 4.02
C GLY A 187 13.26 12.44 5.06
N LYS A 188 12.11 11.76 5.09
CA LYS A 188 11.85 10.62 6.01
C LYS A 188 12.40 9.32 5.45
N THR A 189 12.75 8.40 6.35
CA THR A 189 13.08 7.02 6.00
C THR A 189 11.85 6.14 6.21
N ILE A 190 11.42 5.44 5.15
CA ILE A 190 10.23 4.58 5.17
C ILE A 190 10.68 3.12 5.09
N ILE A 191 10.21 2.31 6.05
CA ILE A 191 10.52 0.88 6.13
C ILE A 191 9.22 0.10 6.01
N PRO A 192 8.90 -0.45 4.82
CA PRO A 192 7.70 -1.24 4.66
C PRO A 192 7.88 -2.65 5.22
N PHE A 193 6.84 -3.18 5.85
CA PHE A 193 6.72 -4.59 6.16
C PHE A 193 5.32 -5.10 5.83
N CYS A 194 5.22 -6.33 5.41
CA CYS A 194 3.92 -6.86 5.04
C CYS A 194 3.66 -8.24 5.62
N THR A 195 2.38 -8.56 5.77
CA THR A 195 1.90 -9.92 6.07
C THR A 195 1.20 -10.50 4.84
N SER A 196 1.35 -11.79 4.62
CA SER A 196 0.73 -12.48 3.50
C SER A 196 0.64 -13.97 3.77
N GLY A 197 -0.36 -14.64 3.21
CA GLY A 197 -0.48 -16.09 3.27
C GLY A 197 0.66 -16.81 2.54
N SER A 198 1.17 -16.25 1.42
CA SER A 198 2.23 -16.89 0.62
C SER A 198 3.06 -15.94 -0.23
N SER A 199 2.53 -14.77 -0.60
CA SER A 199 3.23 -13.82 -1.46
C SER A 199 4.29 -13.05 -0.67
N GLY A 200 5.47 -12.82 -1.26
CA GLY A 200 6.45 -11.87 -0.74
C GLY A 200 5.94 -10.43 -0.85
N ILE A 201 6.74 -9.48 -0.35
CA ILE A 201 6.44 -8.06 -0.48
C ILE A 201 6.38 -7.59 -1.95
N GLY A 202 7.16 -8.23 -2.83
CA GLY A 202 7.17 -7.98 -4.28
C GLY A 202 7.33 -6.50 -4.62
N SER A 203 6.52 -6.00 -5.55
CA SER A 203 6.48 -4.59 -5.93
C SER A 203 5.51 -3.75 -5.10
N SER A 204 4.90 -4.31 -4.06
CA SER A 204 3.87 -3.60 -3.29
C SER A 204 4.40 -2.33 -2.63
N ALA A 205 5.64 -2.33 -2.16
CA ALA A 205 6.30 -1.17 -1.60
C ALA A 205 6.75 -0.18 -2.69
N SER A 206 7.44 -0.66 -3.73
CA SER A 206 7.96 0.21 -4.79
C SER A 206 6.85 0.95 -5.56
N ASN A 207 5.66 0.37 -5.66
CA ASN A 207 4.50 1.02 -6.27
C ASN A 207 3.91 2.17 -5.42
N LEU A 208 4.39 2.35 -4.18
CA LEU A 208 4.02 3.46 -3.31
C LEU A 208 4.99 4.65 -3.45
N HIS A 209 6.16 4.46 -4.07
CA HIS A 209 7.19 5.50 -4.12
C HIS A 209 6.71 6.77 -4.82
N ASP A 210 5.98 6.62 -5.92
CA ASP A 210 5.46 7.74 -6.71
C ASP A 210 4.34 8.54 -6.01
N LEU A 211 3.86 8.06 -4.85
CA LEU A 211 2.79 8.69 -4.07
C LEU A 211 3.32 9.63 -2.99
N CYS A 212 4.62 9.72 -2.82
CA CYS A 212 5.24 10.60 -1.84
C CYS A 212 6.43 11.36 -2.46
N SER A 213 7.06 12.22 -1.68
CA SER A 213 8.21 13.00 -2.12
C SER A 213 9.37 12.12 -2.61
N ASP A 214 10.03 12.54 -3.67
CA ASP A 214 11.26 11.94 -4.21
C ASP A 214 12.47 12.07 -3.26
N THR A 215 12.35 12.87 -2.19
CA THR A 215 13.35 12.98 -1.14
C THR A 215 13.14 11.99 0.01
N ALA A 216 12.04 11.22 0.00
CA ALA A 216 11.85 10.12 0.93
C ALA A 216 12.84 8.98 0.62
N THR A 217 13.43 8.41 1.66
CA THR A 217 14.33 7.25 1.54
C THR A 217 13.54 5.99 1.85
N TRP A 218 13.49 5.05 0.90
CA TRP A 218 12.85 3.76 1.11
C TRP A 218 13.91 2.69 1.36
N LEU A 219 13.76 1.95 2.45
CA LEU A 219 14.55 0.75 2.68
C LEU A 219 13.84 -0.47 2.07
N ASP A 220 14.63 -1.53 1.84
CA ASP A 220 14.08 -2.81 1.44
C ASP A 220 13.14 -3.32 2.54
N GLY A 221 11.91 -3.58 2.17
CA GLY A 221 10.90 -4.10 3.08
C GLY A 221 10.98 -5.61 3.23
N ALA A 222 10.23 -6.13 4.21
CA ALA A 222 10.15 -7.55 4.46
C ALA A 222 8.72 -8.07 4.47
N ARG A 223 8.53 -9.33 4.01
CA ARG A 223 7.36 -10.11 4.39
C ARG A 223 7.65 -10.79 5.72
N LEU A 224 6.84 -10.52 6.70
CA LEU A 224 6.87 -11.17 8.01
C LEU A 224 5.71 -12.17 8.11
N GLU A 225 5.97 -13.31 8.72
CA GLU A 225 4.91 -14.29 8.97
C GLU A 225 3.97 -13.76 10.05
N GLY A 226 2.67 -14.08 9.96
CA GLY A 226 1.72 -13.70 11.02
C GLY A 226 2.03 -14.32 12.39
N SER A 227 2.93 -15.30 12.44
CA SER A 227 3.43 -15.94 13.65
C SER A 227 4.79 -15.40 14.12
N THR A 228 5.34 -14.36 13.44
CA THR A 228 6.59 -13.71 13.84
C THR A 228 6.49 -13.26 15.29
N THR A 229 7.47 -13.65 16.09
CA THR A 229 7.55 -13.28 17.50
C THR A 229 8.14 -11.88 17.69
N ARG A 230 8.02 -11.35 18.90
CA ARG A 230 8.63 -10.06 19.24
C ARG A 230 10.16 -10.10 19.07
N GLU A 231 10.79 -11.19 19.48
CA GLU A 231 12.24 -11.38 19.38
C GLU A 231 12.70 -11.39 17.91
N GLU A 232 11.97 -12.06 17.03
CA GLU A 232 12.24 -12.06 15.58
C GLU A 232 12.03 -10.67 14.96
N MET A 233 11.03 -9.89 15.44
CA MET A 233 10.84 -8.51 15.04
C MET A 233 12.02 -7.63 15.46
N VAL A 234 12.50 -7.75 16.69
CA VAL A 234 13.69 -7.05 17.20
C VAL A 234 14.92 -7.39 16.35
N GLU A 235 15.14 -8.68 16.05
CA GLU A 235 16.25 -9.12 15.20
C GLU A 235 16.16 -8.51 13.80
N TRP A 236 14.97 -8.50 13.19
CA TRP A 236 14.75 -7.88 11.87
C TRP A 236 15.04 -6.39 11.90
N ILE A 237 14.50 -5.64 12.87
CA ILE A 237 14.71 -4.18 12.98
C ILE A 237 16.19 -3.85 13.15
N ASN A 238 16.88 -4.53 14.06
CA ASN A 238 18.31 -4.31 14.32
C ASN A 238 19.19 -4.70 13.11
N GLY A 239 18.68 -5.58 12.23
CA GLY A 239 19.32 -5.96 10.97
C GLY A 239 19.20 -4.92 9.85
N LEU A 240 18.36 -3.88 9.99
CA LEU A 240 18.15 -2.85 8.96
C LEU A 240 19.32 -1.87 8.82
N GLY A 241 20.22 -1.81 9.80
CA GLY A 241 21.38 -0.91 9.77
C GLY A 241 21.03 0.56 9.97
N LEU A 242 19.90 0.84 10.59
CA LEU A 242 19.49 2.17 11.03
C LEU A 242 20.22 2.58 12.32
N ASP A 243 20.33 3.88 12.57
CA ASP A 243 20.86 4.40 13.84
C ASP A 243 19.76 4.46 14.91
N ILE A 244 19.06 3.34 15.06
CA ILE A 244 18.05 3.06 16.08
C ILE A 244 18.30 1.66 16.64
N THR A 245 17.88 1.43 17.86
CA THR A 245 18.02 0.11 18.53
C THR A 245 16.66 -0.35 19.01
N ALA A 246 16.27 -1.56 18.63
CA ALA A 246 15.09 -2.24 19.16
C ALA A 246 15.53 -3.14 20.34
N GLU A 247 14.73 -3.15 21.44
CA GLU A 247 15.00 -3.92 22.67
C GLU A 247 13.88 -4.93 23.00
#